data_228cf2e2cd65afc930166d443db1291b
#
_entry.id   228cf2e2cd65afc930166d443db1291b
#
_cell.length_a   1.000
_cell.length_b   1.000
_cell.length_c   1.000
_cell.angle_alpha   90.00
_cell.angle_beta   90.00
_cell.angle_gamma   90.00
#
_symmetry.space_group_name_H-M   'P 1'
#
loop_
_entity.id
_entity.type
_entity.pdbx_description
1 polymer ?
#
loop_
_entity_poly.entity_id
_entity_poly.type
_entity_poly.pdbx_seq_one_letter_code
_entity_poly.pdbx_strand_id
1 'polypeptide(L)'
;MAINESAENYLETILMLSKTLPVVRAVDIANELGFKKSSVSIAMKNLRENNHIIVSGAGYISLTDSGKEIAEMIFERHELISNWLMSMGVSEETALEDACKMEHVISQESFEAIKKFIGK
;
A
#
# COMPACT_ATOMS: atom_id res chain seq x y z
N MET A 1 0.23 7.74 15.09
CA MET A 1 -1.20 7.46 14.97
C MET A 1 -1.42 6.37 13.93
N ALA A 2 -2.14 5.35 14.32
CA ALA A 2 -2.44 4.26 13.40
C ALA A 2 -3.46 4.72 12.36
N ILE A 3 -3.21 4.45 11.10
CA ILE A 3 -4.20 4.65 10.06
C ILE A 3 -4.86 3.32 9.75
N ASN A 4 -6.03 3.34 9.13
CA ASN A 4 -6.75 2.11 8.87
C ASN A 4 -6.18 1.37 7.66
N GLU A 5 -6.56 0.10 7.55
CA GLU A 5 -6.12 -0.79 6.48
C GLU A 5 -6.44 -0.24 5.09
N SER A 6 -7.62 0.35 4.94
CA SER A 6 -8.03 0.93 3.66
C SER A 6 -7.11 2.06 3.24
N ALA A 7 -6.77 2.97 4.16
CA ALA A 7 -5.87 4.07 3.88
C ALA A 7 -4.47 3.57 3.50
N GLU A 8 -3.97 2.57 4.21
CA GLU A 8 -2.68 1.96 3.89
C GLU A 8 -2.67 1.36 2.50
N ASN A 9 -3.74 0.67 2.14
CA ASN A 9 -3.88 0.06 0.82
C ASN A 9 -3.87 1.10 -0.29
N TYR A 10 -4.57 2.20 -0.10
CA TYR A 10 -4.56 3.29 -1.08
C TYR A 10 -3.17 3.91 -1.23
N LEU A 11 -2.47 4.15 -0.12
CA LEU A 11 -1.13 4.74 -0.16
C LEU A 11 -0.14 3.81 -0.87
N GLU A 12 -0.21 2.53 -0.60
CA GLU A 12 0.62 1.54 -1.28
C GLU A 12 0.34 1.53 -2.78
N THR A 13 -0.93 1.59 -3.16
CA THR A 13 -1.34 1.60 -4.56
C THR A 13 -0.80 2.84 -5.28
N ILE A 14 -0.86 4.00 -4.65
CA ILE A 14 -0.31 5.23 -5.21
C ILE A 14 1.20 5.07 -5.43
N LEU A 15 1.90 4.52 -4.45
CA LEU A 15 3.35 4.29 -4.57
C LEU A 15 3.65 3.37 -5.77
N MET A 16 2.93 2.27 -5.89
CA MET A 16 3.14 1.30 -6.97
C MET A 16 2.87 1.93 -8.34
N LEU A 17 1.75 2.65 -8.48
CA LEU A 17 1.38 3.29 -9.73
C LEU A 17 2.37 4.40 -10.11
N SER A 18 2.92 5.11 -9.12
CA SER A 18 3.89 6.18 -9.40
C SER A 18 5.18 5.66 -10.02
N LYS A 19 5.47 4.38 -9.89
CA LYS A 19 6.66 3.76 -10.49
C LYS A 19 6.48 3.46 -11.97
N THR A 20 5.26 3.35 -12.44
CA THR A 20 4.97 2.94 -13.82
C THR A 20 4.25 4.01 -14.63
N LEU A 21 3.58 4.96 -13.98
CA LEU A 21 2.85 6.03 -14.65
C LEU A 21 3.54 7.37 -14.46
N PRO A 22 3.54 8.24 -15.49
CA PRO A 22 4.13 9.57 -15.33
C PRO A 22 3.38 10.42 -14.30
N VAL A 23 2.06 10.26 -14.21
CA VAL A 23 1.23 10.90 -13.19
C VAL A 23 0.16 9.91 -12.73
N VAL A 24 -0.28 10.05 -11.48
CA VAL A 24 -1.33 9.20 -10.91
C VAL A 24 -2.58 10.04 -10.67
N ARG A 25 -3.72 9.52 -11.10
CA ARG A 25 -5.02 10.16 -10.91
C ARG A 25 -5.95 9.20 -10.19
N ALA A 26 -7.06 9.72 -9.65
CA ALA A 26 -8.04 8.89 -8.96
C ALA A 26 -8.58 7.77 -9.86
N VAL A 27 -8.73 8.01 -11.16
CA VAL A 27 -9.21 6.99 -12.10
C VAL A 27 -8.22 5.82 -12.20
N ASP A 28 -6.92 6.11 -12.13
CA ASP A 28 -5.90 5.04 -12.19
C ASP A 28 -6.00 4.13 -10.97
N ILE A 29 -6.23 4.73 -9.80
CA ILE A 29 -6.41 3.98 -8.54
C ILE A 29 -7.68 3.14 -8.60
N ALA A 30 -8.78 3.74 -9.07
CA ALA A 30 -10.06 3.04 -9.18
C ALA A 30 -9.94 1.83 -10.11
N ASN A 31 -9.26 1.99 -11.24
CA ASN A 31 -9.05 0.90 -12.19
C ASN A 31 -8.17 -0.20 -11.61
N GLU A 32 -7.10 0.18 -10.91
CA GLU A 32 -6.17 -0.79 -10.33
C GLU A 32 -6.85 -1.64 -9.25
N LEU A 33 -7.66 -1.00 -8.39
CA LEU A 33 -8.29 -1.69 -7.27
C LEU A 33 -9.67 -2.25 -7.58
N GLY A 34 -10.25 -1.90 -8.72
CA GLY A 34 -11.60 -2.33 -9.08
C GLY A 34 -12.68 -1.67 -8.23
N PHE A 35 -12.42 -0.47 -7.73
CA PHE A 35 -13.34 0.26 -6.86
C PHE A 35 -14.10 1.32 -7.65
N LYS A 36 -15.24 1.76 -7.10
CA LYS A 36 -16.02 2.84 -7.69
C LYS A 36 -15.26 4.17 -7.57
N LYS A 37 -15.36 5.01 -8.59
CA LYS A 37 -14.71 6.32 -8.60
C LYS A 37 -15.15 7.18 -7.40
N SER A 38 -16.42 7.10 -7.02
CA SER A 38 -16.94 7.86 -5.86
C SER A 38 -16.26 7.46 -4.56
N SER A 39 -16.04 6.14 -4.38
CA SER A 39 -15.34 5.63 -3.18
C SER A 39 -13.89 6.11 -3.15
N VAL A 40 -13.22 6.06 -4.29
CA VAL A 40 -11.83 6.50 -4.40
C VAL A 40 -11.72 8.01 -4.14
N SER A 41 -12.66 8.80 -4.67
CA SER A 41 -12.66 10.25 -4.46
C SER A 41 -12.79 10.62 -2.98
N ILE A 42 -13.66 9.91 -2.24
CA ILE A 42 -13.81 10.13 -0.80
C ILE A 42 -12.51 9.76 -0.07
N ALA A 43 -11.91 8.62 -0.42
CA ALA A 43 -10.66 8.18 0.18
C ALA A 43 -9.54 9.18 -0.07
N MET A 44 -9.44 9.70 -1.30
CA MET A 44 -8.40 10.69 -1.65
C MET A 44 -8.60 11.99 -0.88
N LYS A 45 -9.84 12.42 -0.69
CA LYS A 45 -10.13 13.61 0.11
C LYS A 45 -9.64 13.41 1.55
N ASN A 46 -9.93 12.24 2.14
CA ASN A 46 -9.50 11.95 3.51
C ASN A 46 -7.98 11.92 3.64
N LEU A 47 -7.30 11.28 2.69
CA LEU A 47 -5.84 11.23 2.69
C LEU A 47 -5.21 12.61 2.54
N ARG A 48 -5.80 13.46 1.69
CA ARG A 48 -5.35 14.84 1.51
C ARG A 48 -5.53 15.64 2.80
N GLU A 49 -6.69 15.52 3.44
CA GLU A 49 -6.98 16.24 4.69
C GLU A 49 -6.06 15.83 5.83
N ASN A 50 -5.58 14.58 5.81
CA ASN A 50 -4.65 14.06 6.80
C ASN A 50 -3.17 14.26 6.37
N ASN A 51 -2.95 15.00 5.29
CA ASN A 51 -1.62 15.36 4.80
C ASN A 51 -0.75 14.17 4.36
N HIS A 52 -1.38 13.09 3.89
CA HIS A 52 -0.64 11.93 3.36
C HIS A 52 -0.46 12.01 1.86
N ILE A 53 -1.27 12.81 1.17
CA ILE A 53 -1.14 13.03 -0.28
C ILE A 53 -1.32 14.51 -0.60
N ILE A 54 -0.84 14.88 -1.79
CA ILE A 54 -1.07 16.19 -2.40
C ILE A 54 -1.83 15.93 -3.69
N VAL A 55 -2.86 16.74 -3.95
CA VAL A 55 -3.60 16.66 -5.21
C VAL A 55 -3.47 18.01 -5.89
N SER A 56 -2.88 18.00 -7.10
CA SER A 56 -2.69 19.24 -7.88
C SER A 56 -4.02 19.74 -8.47
N GLY A 57 -4.01 20.94 -9.02
CA GLY A 57 -5.18 21.49 -9.70
C GLY A 57 -5.62 20.65 -10.89
N ALA A 58 -4.70 19.91 -11.50
CA ALA A 58 -5.00 19.00 -12.62
C ALA A 58 -5.46 17.61 -12.14
N GLY A 59 -5.54 17.39 -10.84
CA GLY A 59 -5.97 16.10 -10.27
C GLY A 59 -4.85 15.07 -10.18
N TYR A 60 -3.60 15.49 -10.27
CA TYR A 60 -2.46 14.59 -10.13
C TYR A 60 -2.15 14.36 -8.65
N ILE A 61 -2.04 13.09 -8.28
CA ILE A 61 -1.86 12.66 -6.89
C ILE A 61 -0.40 12.31 -6.65
N SER A 62 0.19 12.84 -5.58
CA SER A 62 1.53 12.48 -5.15
C SER A 62 1.54 12.27 -3.64
N LEU A 63 2.49 11.47 -3.17
CA LEU A 63 2.65 11.18 -1.74
C LEU A 63 3.44 12.29 -1.07
N THR A 64 3.01 12.68 0.13
CA THR A 64 3.83 13.51 1.01
C THR A 64 4.89 12.61 1.65
N ASP A 65 5.81 13.20 2.43
CA ASP A 65 6.80 12.40 3.15
C ASP A 65 6.15 11.38 4.07
N SER A 66 5.09 11.78 4.80
CA SER A 66 4.38 10.85 5.70
C SER A 66 3.65 9.76 4.92
N GLY A 67 3.02 10.10 3.81
CA GLY A 67 2.34 9.13 2.97
C GLY A 67 3.30 8.13 2.37
N LYS A 68 4.44 8.61 1.92
CA LYS A 68 5.49 7.76 1.34
C LYS A 68 6.07 6.80 2.38
N GLU A 69 6.31 7.27 3.60
CA GLU A 69 6.82 6.44 4.68
C GLU A 69 5.87 5.28 4.98
N ILE A 70 4.57 5.57 5.07
CA ILE A 70 3.55 4.54 5.31
C ILE A 70 3.49 3.56 4.14
N ALA A 71 3.47 4.07 2.91
CA ALA A 71 3.39 3.24 1.71
C ALA A 71 4.60 2.32 1.59
N GLU A 72 5.79 2.83 1.85
CA GLU A 72 7.02 2.03 1.78
C GLU A 72 7.06 0.96 2.87
N MET A 73 6.57 1.26 4.06
CA MET A 73 6.48 0.30 5.16
C MET A 73 5.57 -0.87 4.75
N ILE A 74 4.40 -0.58 4.20
CA ILE A 74 3.45 -1.61 3.77
C ILE A 74 4.03 -2.41 2.60
N PHE A 75 4.67 -1.73 1.66
CA PHE A 75 5.30 -2.40 0.52
C PHE A 75 6.40 -3.37 0.96
N GLU A 76 7.23 -2.98 1.93
CA GLU A 76 8.26 -3.85 2.48
C GLU A 76 7.64 -5.10 3.10
N ARG A 77 6.55 -4.92 3.87
CA ARG A 77 5.83 -6.05 4.47
C ARG A 77 5.30 -6.99 3.39
N HIS A 78 4.71 -6.43 2.35
CA HIS A 78 4.15 -7.20 1.25
C HIS A 78 5.22 -8.06 0.58
N GLU A 79 6.35 -7.46 0.22
CA GLU A 79 7.46 -8.16 -0.44
C GLU A 79 8.02 -9.28 0.44
N LEU A 80 8.29 -8.97 1.69
CA LEU A 80 8.90 -9.94 2.60
C LEU A 80 7.96 -11.12 2.88
N ILE A 81 6.72 -10.84 3.17
CA ILE A 81 5.75 -11.90 3.51
C ILE A 81 5.44 -12.77 2.30
N SER A 82 5.21 -12.17 1.13
CA SER A 82 4.91 -12.96 -0.07
C SER A 82 6.08 -13.84 -0.47
N ASN A 83 7.30 -13.31 -0.44
CA ASN A 83 8.49 -14.10 -0.77
C ASN A 83 8.75 -15.21 0.24
N TRP A 84 8.51 -14.94 1.53
CA TRP A 84 8.64 -15.94 2.59
C TRP A 84 7.69 -17.10 2.37
N LEU A 85 6.42 -16.79 2.10
CA LEU A 85 5.41 -17.82 1.85
C LEU A 85 5.78 -18.66 0.62
N MET A 86 6.22 -18.02 -0.45
CA MET A 86 6.63 -18.73 -1.66
C MET A 86 7.85 -19.62 -1.41
N SER A 87 8.77 -19.19 -0.56
CA SER A 87 9.96 -19.99 -0.22
C SER A 87 9.60 -21.28 0.52
N MET A 88 8.43 -21.29 1.15
CA MET A 88 7.91 -22.47 1.86
C MET A 88 7.02 -23.35 0.99
N GLY A 89 6.89 -23.03 -0.28
CA GLY A 89 6.11 -23.83 -1.22
C GLY A 89 4.68 -23.32 -1.46
N VAL A 90 4.33 -22.17 -0.90
CA VAL A 90 3.00 -21.57 -1.17
C VAL A 90 3.00 -21.03 -2.60
N SER A 91 1.92 -21.27 -3.36
CA SER A 91 1.80 -20.76 -4.71
C SER A 91 1.87 -19.24 -4.74
N GLU A 92 2.34 -18.67 -5.85
CA GLU A 92 2.43 -17.22 -5.99
C GLU A 92 1.08 -16.55 -5.76
N GLU A 93 0.03 -17.07 -6.35
CA GLU A 93 -1.31 -16.50 -6.23
C GLU A 93 -1.76 -16.42 -4.76
N THR A 94 -1.63 -17.53 -4.02
CA THR A 94 -2.01 -17.58 -2.62
C THR A 94 -1.10 -16.71 -1.76
N ALA A 95 0.21 -16.74 -2.03
CA ALA A 95 1.17 -15.95 -1.29
C ALA A 95 0.89 -14.46 -1.39
N LEU A 96 0.56 -13.98 -2.59
CA LEU A 96 0.23 -12.57 -2.81
C LEU A 96 -1.07 -12.18 -2.13
N GLU A 97 -2.10 -13.04 -2.19
CA GLU A 97 -3.38 -12.78 -1.53
C GLU A 97 -3.21 -12.71 -0.01
N ASP A 98 -2.51 -13.67 0.56
CA ASP A 98 -2.31 -13.73 2.01
C ASP A 98 -1.42 -12.58 2.49
N ALA A 99 -0.36 -12.26 1.76
CA ALA A 99 0.51 -11.13 2.11
C ALA A 99 -0.27 -9.82 2.13
N CYS A 100 -1.17 -9.63 1.16
CA CYS A 100 -2.01 -8.44 1.09
C CYS A 100 -2.89 -8.26 2.34
N LYS A 101 -3.29 -9.37 2.96
CA LYS A 101 -4.07 -9.33 4.20
C LYS A 101 -3.16 -9.17 5.43
N MET A 102 -2.09 -9.94 5.48
CA MET A 102 -1.19 -9.97 6.64
C MET A 102 -0.46 -8.65 6.85
N GLU A 103 -0.10 -7.96 5.77
CA GLU A 103 0.68 -6.73 5.85
C GLU A 103 0.01 -5.62 6.66
N HIS A 104 -1.32 -5.64 6.72
CA HIS A 104 -2.08 -4.60 7.41
C HIS A 104 -2.39 -4.93 8.87
N VAL A 105 -2.31 -6.20 9.26
CA VAL A 105 -2.73 -6.63 10.60
C VAL A 105 -1.57 -7.04 11.51
N ILE A 106 -0.41 -7.32 10.94
CA ILE A 106 0.74 -7.75 11.73
C ILE A 106 1.36 -6.56 12.47
N SER A 107 1.74 -6.77 13.73
CA SER A 107 2.40 -5.74 14.51
C SER A 107 3.82 -5.50 14.01
N GLN A 108 4.35 -4.31 14.31
CA GLN A 108 5.74 -3.99 13.95
C GLN A 108 6.71 -4.95 14.64
N GLU A 109 6.45 -5.27 15.89
CA GLU A 109 7.28 -6.21 16.65
C GLU A 109 7.33 -7.58 15.97
N SER A 110 6.18 -8.12 15.61
CA SER A 110 6.10 -9.43 14.94
C SER A 110 6.76 -9.38 13.57
N PHE A 111 6.53 -8.31 12.81
CA PHE A 111 7.15 -8.17 11.50
C PHE A 111 8.68 -8.12 11.59
N GLU A 112 9.23 -7.35 12.53
CA GLU A 112 10.68 -7.25 12.72
C GLU A 112 11.27 -8.60 13.14
N ALA A 113 10.56 -9.36 13.98
CA ALA A 113 11.00 -10.69 14.40
C ALA A 113 11.07 -11.66 13.21
N ILE A 114 10.04 -11.65 12.36
CA ILE A 114 10.00 -12.48 11.15
C ILE A 114 11.13 -12.08 10.20
N LYS A 115 11.29 -10.79 9.98
CA LYS A 115 12.33 -10.25 9.10
C LYS A 115 13.72 -10.70 9.54
N LYS A 116 13.98 -10.61 10.84
CA LYS A 116 15.26 -11.01 11.40
C LYS A 116 15.49 -12.52 11.27
N PHE A 117 14.45 -13.30 11.50
CA PHE A 117 14.52 -14.76 11.38
C PHE A 117 14.81 -15.19 9.95
N ILE A 118 14.13 -14.61 8.98
CA ILE A 118 14.32 -14.91 7.57
C ILE A 118 15.73 -14.49 7.10
N GLY A 119 16.23 -13.39 7.61
CA GLY A 119 17.54 -12.85 7.26
C GLY A 119 18.72 -13.66 7.78
N LYS A 120 18.48 -14.67 8.56
CA LYS A 120 19.53 -15.58 9.03
C LYS A 120 19.84 -16.62 7.91
#